data_507ea35afbe4e5f1d692d16cb4ba9742
#
_entry.id   507ea35afbe4e5f1d692d16cb4ba9742
#
_cell.length_a   1.000
_cell.length_b   1.000
_cell.length_c   1.000
_cell.angle_alpha   90.00
_cell.angle_beta   90.00
_cell.angle_gamma   90.00
#
_symmetry.space_group_name_H-M   'P 1'
#
loop_
_entity.id
_entity.type
_entity.pdbx_description
1 polymer ?
#
loop_
_entity_poly.entity_id
_entity_poly.type
_entity_poly.pdbx_seq_one_letter_code
_entity_poly.pdbx_strand_id
1 'polypeptide(L)'
;MKRLHELFSFSFYISGLITYVGRVSWMIYITWIFFFLYAFSTFFLIYSHKQETGSYKQAFKKYSGDLFVILGPFILWIIVTIIDAIIN
;
A
#
# COMPACT_ATOMS: atom_id res chain seq x y z
N MET A 1 -4.27 4.45 16.44
CA MET A 1 -4.22 4.29 14.97
C MET A 1 -2.83 4.28 14.37
N LYS A 2 -1.94 5.18 14.81
CA LYS A 2 -0.57 5.19 14.28
C LYS A 2 0.15 3.85 14.43
N ARG A 3 0.02 3.19 15.58
CA ARG A 3 0.65 1.88 15.81
C ARG A 3 0.11 0.81 14.89
N LEU A 4 -1.22 0.80 14.66
CA LEU A 4 -1.83 -0.15 13.72
C LEU A 4 -1.36 0.10 12.30
N HIS A 5 -1.27 1.36 11.90
CA HIS A 5 -0.77 1.73 10.57
C HIS A 5 0.66 1.25 10.38
N GLU A 6 1.53 1.46 11.36
CA GLU A 6 2.91 0.99 11.31
C GLU A 6 2.99 -0.53 11.24
N LEU A 7 2.17 -1.23 12.03
CA LEU A 7 2.10 -2.69 12.01
C LEU A 7 1.65 -3.20 10.64
N PHE A 8 0.62 -2.61 10.05
CA PHE A 8 0.13 -3.01 8.75
C PHE A 8 1.18 -2.76 7.66
N SER A 9 1.86 -1.62 7.71
CA SER A 9 2.94 -1.29 6.79
C SER A 9 4.07 -2.30 6.88
N PHE A 10 4.52 -2.60 8.09
CA PHE A 10 5.59 -3.56 8.35
C PHE A 10 5.19 -4.96 7.87
N SER A 11 3.97 -5.39 8.21
CA SER A 11 3.45 -6.69 7.77
C SER A 11 3.36 -6.79 6.25
N PHE A 12 2.92 -5.71 5.61
CA PHE A 12 2.85 -5.65 4.15
C PHE A 12 4.24 -5.81 3.52
N TYR A 13 5.24 -5.11 4.04
CA TYR A 13 6.61 -5.22 3.51
C TYR A 13 7.17 -6.62 3.69
N ILE A 14 7.01 -7.21 4.88
CA ILE A 14 7.50 -8.56 5.15
C ILE A 14 6.80 -9.58 4.27
N SER A 15 5.46 -9.51 4.16
CA SER A 15 4.70 -10.41 3.31
C SER A 15 5.10 -10.29 1.85
N GLY A 16 5.31 -9.06 1.38
CA GLY A 16 5.77 -8.81 0.01
C GLY A 16 7.14 -9.40 -0.25
N LEU A 17 8.07 -9.25 0.68
CA LEU A 17 9.40 -9.83 0.56
C LEU A 17 9.35 -11.35 0.52
N ILE A 18 8.57 -11.99 1.40
CA ILE A 18 8.43 -13.44 1.43
C ILE A 18 7.82 -13.93 0.13
N THR A 19 6.79 -13.24 -0.38
CA THR A 19 6.15 -13.60 -1.64
C THR A 19 7.13 -13.52 -2.80
N TYR A 20 7.90 -12.45 -2.86
CA TYR A 20 8.81 -12.19 -3.97
C TYR A 20 10.02 -13.11 -3.94
N VAL A 21 10.66 -13.24 -2.78
CA VAL A 21 11.90 -13.99 -2.63
C VAL A 21 11.62 -15.49 -2.55
N GLY A 22 10.61 -15.89 -1.78
CA GLY A 22 10.27 -17.29 -1.57
C GLY A 22 9.41 -17.91 -2.66
N ARG A 23 8.83 -17.09 -3.54
CA ARG A 23 7.93 -17.53 -4.62
C ARG A 23 6.79 -18.42 -4.12
N VAL A 24 6.24 -18.06 -2.96
CA VAL A 24 5.15 -18.81 -2.34
C VAL A 24 3.83 -18.23 -2.86
N SER A 25 3.09 -19.00 -3.66
CA SER A 25 1.90 -18.51 -4.33
C SER A 25 0.77 -18.13 -3.38
N TRP A 26 0.60 -18.86 -2.26
CA TRP A 26 -0.46 -18.52 -1.30
C TRP A 26 -0.17 -17.25 -0.50
N MET A 27 1.09 -16.85 -0.39
CA MET A 27 1.46 -15.60 0.29
C MET A 27 0.98 -14.37 -0.46
N ILE A 28 0.71 -14.47 -1.75
CA ILE A 28 0.15 -13.37 -2.53
C ILE A 28 -1.18 -12.90 -1.92
N TYR A 29 -2.04 -13.83 -1.51
CA TYR A 29 -3.33 -13.49 -0.91
C TYR A 29 -3.15 -12.77 0.42
N ILE A 30 -2.21 -13.23 1.25
CA ILE A 30 -1.90 -12.59 2.54
C ILE A 30 -1.34 -11.18 2.31
N THR A 31 -0.45 -11.03 1.32
CA THR A 31 0.11 -9.73 0.98
C THR A 31 -0.97 -8.75 0.54
N TRP A 32 -1.94 -9.20 -0.27
CA TRP A 32 -3.06 -8.35 -0.69
C TRP A 32 -3.94 -7.96 0.49
N ILE A 33 -4.19 -8.86 1.43
CA ILE A 33 -4.96 -8.54 2.63
C ILE A 33 -4.26 -7.46 3.43
N PHE A 34 -2.95 -7.59 3.69
CA PHE A 34 -2.19 -6.58 4.40
C PHE A 34 -2.11 -5.27 3.62
N PHE A 35 -2.04 -5.35 2.30
CA PHE A 35 -2.05 -4.16 1.45
C PHE A 35 -3.36 -3.37 1.63
N PHE A 36 -4.50 -4.05 1.59
CA PHE A 36 -5.79 -3.39 1.80
C PHE A 36 -5.90 -2.79 3.19
N LEU A 37 -5.46 -3.53 4.22
CA LEU A 37 -5.47 -3.01 5.59
C LEU A 37 -4.59 -1.76 5.72
N TYR A 38 -3.43 -1.78 5.11
CA TYR A 38 -2.52 -0.65 5.09
C TYR A 38 -3.15 0.55 4.39
N ALA A 39 -3.75 0.33 3.23
CA ALA A 39 -4.42 1.39 2.48
C ALA A 39 -5.58 2.01 3.28
N PHE A 40 -6.42 1.17 3.88
CA PHE A 40 -7.52 1.67 4.72
C PHE A 40 -7.01 2.50 5.89
N SER A 41 -5.98 2.04 6.58
CA SER A 41 -5.42 2.78 7.71
C SER A 41 -4.83 4.12 7.27
N THR A 42 -4.16 4.15 6.11
CA THR A 42 -3.62 5.39 5.56
C THR A 42 -4.72 6.38 5.23
N PHE A 43 -5.79 5.94 4.56
CA PHE A 43 -6.91 6.81 4.25
C PHE A 43 -7.61 7.32 5.51
N PHE A 44 -7.75 6.46 6.51
CA PHE A 44 -8.32 6.87 7.79
C PHE A 44 -7.48 7.96 8.45
N LEU A 45 -6.16 7.81 8.44
CA LEU A 45 -5.26 8.81 9.01
C LEU A 45 -5.31 10.13 8.23
N ILE A 46 -5.42 10.07 6.91
CA ILE A 46 -5.58 11.25 6.07
C ILE A 46 -6.88 11.97 6.43
N TYR A 47 -7.96 11.23 6.58
CA TYR A 47 -9.25 11.80 6.94
C TYR A 47 -9.20 12.48 8.33
N SER A 48 -8.58 11.80 9.32
CA SER A 48 -8.44 12.37 10.65
C SER A 48 -7.60 13.64 10.63
N HIS A 49 -6.51 13.63 9.87
CA HIS A 49 -5.64 14.81 9.75
C HIS A 49 -6.37 15.96 9.06
N LYS A 50 -7.20 15.65 8.05
CA LYS A 50 -8.02 16.66 7.39
C LYS A 50 -8.96 17.34 8.37
N GLN A 51 -9.56 16.58 9.29
CA GLN A 51 -10.46 17.16 10.30
C GLN A 51 -9.71 18.08 11.25
N GLU A 52 -8.45 17.78 11.57
CA GLU A 52 -7.63 18.62 12.44
C GLU A 52 -7.18 19.90 11.75
N THR A 53 -6.74 19.80 10.48
CA THR A 53 -6.18 20.93 9.74
C THR A 53 -7.19 21.62 8.83
N GLY A 54 -8.30 20.95 8.52
CA GLY A 54 -9.32 21.48 7.62
C GLY A 54 -8.97 21.39 6.14
N SER A 55 -7.87 20.77 5.76
CA SER A 55 -7.42 20.71 4.36
C SER A 55 -6.91 19.33 3.97
N TYR A 56 -7.50 18.76 2.91
CA TYR A 56 -7.02 17.51 2.32
C TYR A 56 -5.61 17.68 1.73
N LYS A 57 -5.31 18.84 1.20
CA LYS A 57 -3.99 19.10 0.60
C LYS A 57 -2.86 18.89 1.60
N GLN A 58 -3.02 19.40 2.82
CA GLN A 58 -2.02 19.22 3.87
C GLN A 58 -1.96 17.77 4.33
N ALA A 59 -3.10 17.10 4.43
CA ALA A 59 -3.16 15.69 4.83
C ALA A 59 -2.45 14.81 3.80
N PHE A 60 -2.72 15.01 2.52
CA PHE A 60 -2.05 14.27 1.46
C PHE A 60 -0.54 14.51 1.45
N LYS A 61 -0.13 15.75 1.69
CA LYS A 61 1.29 16.10 1.74
C LYS A 61 1.99 15.38 2.90
N LYS A 62 1.35 15.30 4.06
CA LYS A 62 1.92 14.63 5.23
C LYS A 62 2.10 13.13 5.00
N TYR A 63 1.13 12.50 4.33
CA TYR A 63 1.16 11.06 4.09
C TYR A 63 1.55 10.71 2.66
N SER A 64 2.27 11.60 1.97
CA SER A 64 2.66 11.39 0.58
C SER A 64 3.55 10.15 0.41
N GLY A 65 4.46 9.90 1.34
CA GLY A 65 5.30 8.70 1.29
C GLY A 65 4.49 7.42 1.34
N ASP A 66 3.49 7.37 2.24
CA ASP A 66 2.60 6.21 2.33
C ASP A 66 1.77 6.03 1.07
N LEU A 67 1.30 7.13 0.48
CA LEU A 67 0.55 7.08 -0.78
C LEU A 67 1.41 6.54 -1.91
N PHE A 68 2.69 6.92 -1.98
CA PHE A 68 3.61 6.36 -2.97
C PHE A 68 3.79 4.87 -2.79
N VAL A 69 3.91 4.39 -1.55
CA VAL A 69 4.04 2.96 -1.27
C VAL A 69 2.78 2.20 -1.70
N ILE A 70 1.59 2.79 -1.49
CA ILE A 70 0.34 2.18 -1.91
C ILE A 70 0.22 2.15 -3.43
N LEU A 71 0.59 3.23 -4.10
CA LEU A 71 0.49 3.33 -5.56
C LEU A 71 1.53 2.48 -6.28
N GLY A 72 2.70 2.25 -5.68
CA GLY A 72 3.78 1.50 -6.29
C GLY A 72 3.37 0.13 -6.82
N PRO A 73 2.76 -0.73 -5.99
CA PRO A 73 2.29 -2.05 -6.46
C PRO A 73 1.27 -1.97 -7.59
N PHE A 74 0.36 -0.99 -7.56
CA PHE A 74 -0.61 -0.80 -8.64
C PHE A 74 0.08 -0.44 -9.95
N ILE A 75 1.05 0.48 -9.89
CA ILE A 75 1.80 0.91 -11.07
C ILE A 75 2.59 -0.26 -11.65
N LEU A 76 3.28 -1.03 -10.79
CA LEU A 76 4.03 -2.21 -11.21
C LEU A 76 3.12 -3.25 -11.86
N TRP A 77 1.96 -3.49 -11.27
CA TRP A 77 1.00 -4.46 -11.80
C TRP A 77 0.51 -4.04 -13.18
N ILE A 78 0.20 -2.75 -13.37
CA ILE A 78 -0.23 -2.22 -14.66
C ILE A 78 0.87 -2.37 -15.70
N ILE A 79 2.12 -2.04 -15.34
CA ILE A 79 3.26 -2.15 -16.24
C ILE A 79 3.47 -3.60 -16.67
N VAL A 80 3.44 -4.54 -15.72
CA VAL A 80 3.62 -5.97 -16.02
C VAL A 80 2.49 -6.46 -16.92
N THR A 81 1.25 -6.05 -16.67
CA THR A 81 0.10 -6.44 -17.49
C THR A 81 0.26 -5.94 -18.93
N ILE A 82 0.71 -4.70 -19.11
CA ILE A 82 0.92 -4.12 -20.44
C ILE A 82 2.03 -4.86 -21.16
N ILE A 83 3.13 -5.16 -20.48
CA ILE A 83 4.26 -5.89 -21.08
C ILE A 83 3.82 -7.28 -21.53
N ASP A 84 3.07 -7.99 -20.68
CA ASP A 84 2.53 -9.30 -21.03
C ASP A 84 1.63 -9.23 -22.26
N ALA A 85 0.77 -8.22 -22.34
CA ALA A 85 -0.12 -8.05 -23.48
C ALA A 85 0.64 -7.75 -24.78
N ILE A 86 1.77 -7.03 -24.70
CA ILE A 86 2.59 -6.72 -25.86
C ILE A 86 3.41 -7.94 -26.31
N ILE A 87 3.96 -8.70 -25.36
CA ILE A 87 4.81 -9.85 -25.68
C ILE A 87 3.98 -11.03 -26.14
N ASN A 88 2.81 -11.23 -25.55
CA ASN A 88 1.91 -12.30 -25.91
C ASN A 88 0.84 -11.83 -26.89
#